data_1bc43a239552852d293fefd40c7dd038
#
_entry.id   1bc43a239552852d293fefd40c7dd038
#
_cell.length_a   1.000
_cell.length_b   1.000
_cell.length_c   1.000
_cell.angle_alpha   90.00
_cell.angle_beta   90.00
_cell.angle_gamma   90.00
#
_symmetry.space_group_name_H-M   'P 1'
#
loop_
_entity.id
_entity.type
_entity.pdbx_description
1 polymer ?
#
loop_
_entity_poly.entity_id
_entity_poly.type
_entity_poly.pdbx_seq_one_letter_code
_entity_poly.pdbx_strand_id
1 'polypeptide(L)'
;LISKGRAELVVGRGSAVEAFPLFGFDLKDYDALFAEKLDLLLKVRDEEFVTWSGKFRPAMNNQPVYPRALQKKLPVWLGVGGTPASFVRAGTLGLPLMVAVIGGQTASFRPLVDLYREAGRRAGFSPDQLKVGLHSPGYVAETNEQAIADYYPGYAELWTKLGRERGWPPVTQSKFNALIAPEGVLVVGSPEHVAEKLARHSEALGGVDRFTFQMDNAGLSHQQLLRSIELIGEKLIPLIKKNA
;
A
#
# COMPACT_ATOMS: atom_id res chain seq x y z
N LEU A 1 5.60 -18.68 9.80
CA LEU A 1 5.59 -20.16 9.77
C LEU A 1 4.54 -20.70 8.81
N ILE A 2 3.24 -20.39 9.01
CA ILE A 2 2.12 -20.88 8.19
C ILE A 2 2.34 -20.61 6.69
N SER A 3 2.77 -19.40 6.35
CA SER A 3 3.05 -19.00 4.97
C SER A 3 4.33 -19.63 4.37
N LYS A 4 5.09 -20.42 5.15
CA LYS A 4 6.39 -20.98 4.74
C LYS A 4 7.35 -19.90 4.21
N GLY A 5 7.46 -18.78 4.94
CA GLY A 5 8.38 -17.69 4.62
C GLY A 5 7.88 -16.67 3.59
N ARG A 6 6.62 -16.70 3.19
CA ARG A 6 6.05 -15.75 2.22
C ARG A 6 5.40 -14.51 2.85
N ALA A 7 5.26 -14.45 4.19
CA ALA A 7 4.63 -13.34 4.88
C ALA A 7 5.50 -12.06 4.80
N GLU A 8 4.85 -10.94 4.57
CA GLU A 8 5.40 -9.58 4.63
C GLU A 8 4.39 -8.68 5.34
N LEU A 9 4.86 -7.60 5.93
CA LEU A 9 4.01 -6.62 6.59
C LEU A 9 4.06 -5.29 5.85
N VAL A 10 2.91 -4.65 5.67
CA VAL A 10 2.82 -3.24 5.30
C VAL A 10 2.24 -2.50 6.50
N VAL A 11 2.98 -1.53 7.04
CA VAL A 11 2.57 -0.77 8.21
C VAL A 11 2.50 0.71 7.87
N GLY A 12 1.44 1.37 8.34
CA GLY A 12 1.19 2.78 8.13
C GLY A 12 0.52 3.40 9.35
N ARG A 13 0.41 4.73 9.36
CA ARG A 13 -0.22 5.46 10.48
C ARG A 13 -1.73 5.24 10.61
N GLY A 14 -2.35 4.65 9.59
CA GLY A 14 -3.80 4.51 9.50
C GLY A 14 -4.51 5.80 9.03
N SER A 15 -5.67 5.63 8.41
CA SER A 15 -6.52 6.74 7.94
C SER A 15 -7.90 6.76 8.62
N ALA A 16 -8.24 5.68 9.34
CA ALA A 16 -9.49 5.55 10.08
C ALA A 16 -9.30 6.13 11.50
N VAL A 17 -9.77 7.36 11.70
CA VAL A 17 -9.64 8.06 13.00
C VAL A 17 -10.46 7.38 14.10
N GLU A 18 -11.49 6.64 13.73
CA GLU A 18 -12.38 5.88 14.62
C GLU A 18 -11.63 4.77 15.37
N ALA A 19 -10.52 4.29 14.81
CA ALA A 19 -9.68 3.27 15.43
C ALA A 19 -9.01 3.76 16.74
N PHE A 20 -8.72 5.07 16.85
CA PHE A 20 -8.01 5.61 18.01
C PHE A 20 -8.78 5.41 19.30
N PRO A 21 -10.02 5.91 19.46
CA PRO A 21 -10.79 5.67 20.68
C PRO A 21 -11.12 4.19 20.88
N LEU A 22 -11.31 3.41 19.80
CA LEU A 22 -11.56 1.97 19.90
C LEU A 22 -10.41 1.22 20.58
N PHE A 23 -9.17 1.61 20.34
CA PHE A 23 -7.98 1.03 20.95
C PHE A 23 -7.45 1.82 22.15
N GLY A 24 -8.19 2.83 22.66
CA GLY A 24 -7.82 3.61 23.81
C GLY A 24 -6.69 4.61 23.58
N PHE A 25 -6.51 5.07 22.34
CA PHE A 25 -5.52 6.09 21.97
C PHE A 25 -6.18 7.43 21.66
N ASP A 26 -5.44 8.52 21.85
CA ASP A 26 -5.84 9.87 21.49
C ASP A 26 -5.23 10.24 20.13
N LEU A 27 -6.04 10.85 19.26
CA LEU A 27 -5.60 11.27 17.94
C LEU A 27 -4.49 12.35 18.00
N LYS A 28 -4.41 13.12 19.08
CA LYS A 28 -3.30 14.09 19.27
C LYS A 28 -1.92 13.42 19.33
N ASP A 29 -1.86 12.15 19.71
CA ASP A 29 -0.62 11.38 19.79
C ASP A 29 -0.27 10.64 18.47
N TYR A 30 -1.01 10.92 17.36
CA TYR A 30 -0.96 10.20 16.09
C TYR A 30 0.46 9.89 15.59
N ASP A 31 1.31 10.92 15.49
CA ASP A 31 2.68 10.75 14.97
C ASP A 31 3.62 10.10 15.99
N ALA A 32 3.51 10.46 17.26
CA ALA A 32 4.34 9.91 18.32
C ALA A 32 4.01 8.44 18.58
N LEU A 33 2.73 8.08 18.60
CA LEU A 33 2.25 6.71 18.72
C LEU A 33 2.80 5.82 17.60
N PHE A 34 2.70 6.30 16.34
CA PHE A 34 3.21 5.55 15.19
C PHE A 34 4.73 5.37 15.26
N ALA A 35 5.47 6.43 15.57
CA ALA A 35 6.92 6.37 15.67
C ALA A 35 7.38 5.35 16.73
N GLU A 36 6.77 5.38 17.93
CA GLU A 36 7.06 4.44 19.01
C GLU A 36 6.71 2.99 18.64
N LYS A 37 5.52 2.77 18.04
CA LYS A 37 5.08 1.43 17.64
C LYS A 37 5.92 0.85 16.50
N LEU A 38 6.36 1.69 15.56
CA LEU A 38 7.26 1.27 14.49
C LEU A 38 8.63 0.86 15.04
N ASP A 39 9.21 1.66 15.94
CA ASP A 39 10.47 1.34 16.61
C ASP A 39 10.39 0.00 17.33
N LEU A 40 9.35 -0.20 18.14
CA LEU A 40 9.10 -1.47 18.83
C LEU A 40 8.91 -2.63 17.85
N LEU A 41 8.15 -2.44 16.76
CA LEU A 41 7.93 -3.48 15.76
C LEU A 41 9.25 -3.94 15.13
N LEU A 42 10.11 -3.00 14.76
CA LEU A 42 11.40 -3.32 14.17
C LEU A 42 12.30 -4.04 15.17
N LYS A 43 12.29 -3.64 16.44
CA LYS A 43 13.03 -4.30 17.51
C LYS A 43 12.53 -5.72 17.77
N VAL A 44 11.22 -5.93 17.91
CA VAL A 44 10.58 -7.24 18.06
C VAL A 44 10.85 -8.16 16.86
N ARG A 45 10.92 -7.60 15.64
CA ARG A 45 11.28 -8.34 14.43
C ARG A 45 12.72 -8.87 14.49
N ASP A 46 13.64 -8.02 14.95
CA ASP A 46 15.08 -8.27 14.82
C ASP A 46 15.67 -9.00 16.07
N GLU A 47 15.11 -8.80 17.26
CA GLU A 47 15.60 -9.35 18.52
C GLU A 47 14.71 -10.47 19.07
N GLU A 48 15.33 -11.53 19.59
CA GLU A 48 14.63 -12.66 20.25
C GLU A 48 14.20 -12.29 21.67
N PHE A 49 15.06 -11.56 22.40
CA PHE A 49 14.79 -11.07 23.74
C PHE A 49 14.80 -9.54 23.69
N VAL A 50 13.68 -8.93 24.04
CA VAL A 50 13.46 -7.50 23.88
C VAL A 50 13.45 -6.79 25.23
N THR A 51 14.32 -5.81 25.38
CA THR A 51 14.25 -4.79 26.43
C THR A 51 13.88 -3.47 25.76
N TRP A 52 12.75 -2.88 26.20
CA TRP A 52 12.21 -1.67 25.59
C TRP A 52 11.35 -0.87 26.56
N SER A 53 11.31 0.44 26.39
CA SER A 53 10.41 1.33 27.14
C SER A 53 9.89 2.44 26.24
N GLY A 54 8.64 2.86 26.46
CA GLY A 54 7.99 3.91 25.70
C GLY A 54 6.82 4.52 26.47
N LYS A 55 6.12 5.46 25.85
CA LYS A 55 4.98 6.18 26.45
C LYS A 55 3.68 5.40 26.34
N PHE A 56 3.47 4.68 25.22
CA PHE A 56 2.17 4.13 24.82
C PHE A 56 1.96 2.65 25.17
N ARG A 57 2.90 2.04 25.87
CA ARG A 57 2.76 0.73 26.47
C ARG A 57 3.75 0.52 27.61
N PRO A 58 3.47 -0.44 28.53
CA PRO A 58 4.41 -0.82 29.59
C PRO A 58 5.76 -1.27 29.03
N ALA A 59 6.84 -1.02 29.81
CA ALA A 59 8.18 -1.46 29.47
C ALA A 59 8.29 -2.99 29.35
N MET A 60 9.24 -3.44 28.55
CA MET A 60 9.65 -4.85 28.43
C MET A 60 11.07 -4.99 28.97
N ASN A 61 11.32 -6.02 29.74
CA ASN A 61 12.65 -6.33 30.28
C ASN A 61 13.03 -7.76 29.92
N ASN A 62 13.97 -7.90 28.99
CA ASN A 62 14.45 -9.18 28.48
C ASN A 62 13.29 -10.15 28.11
N GLN A 63 12.23 -9.59 27.51
CA GLN A 63 11.02 -10.33 27.17
C GLN A 63 11.25 -11.19 25.93
N PRO A 64 11.07 -12.54 26.00
CA PRO A 64 11.17 -13.40 24.82
C PRO A 64 10.02 -13.17 23.84
N VAL A 65 10.32 -13.24 22.55
CA VAL A 65 9.38 -13.04 21.44
C VAL A 65 9.33 -14.28 20.55
N TYR A 66 8.29 -15.10 20.73
CA TYR A 66 8.08 -16.33 19.97
C TYR A 66 6.64 -16.40 19.42
N PRO A 67 6.43 -17.15 18.33
CA PRO A 67 7.43 -17.83 17.49
C PRO A 67 8.22 -16.82 16.63
N ARG A 68 9.48 -17.19 16.31
CA ARG A 68 10.28 -16.39 15.38
C ARG A 68 9.82 -16.61 13.93
N ALA A 69 10.00 -15.59 13.09
CA ALA A 69 9.75 -15.73 11.65
C ALA A 69 10.67 -16.78 11.04
N LEU A 70 10.18 -17.48 10.01
CA LEU A 70 11.00 -18.39 9.22
C LEU A 70 12.04 -17.62 8.38
N GLN A 71 11.67 -16.43 7.91
CA GLN A 71 12.59 -15.53 7.20
C GLN A 71 13.67 -15.04 8.17
N LYS A 72 14.92 -14.94 7.67
CA LYS A 72 16.01 -14.32 8.42
C LYS A 72 15.65 -12.92 8.93
N LYS A 73 14.91 -12.17 8.11
CA LYS A 73 14.34 -10.87 8.44
C LYS A 73 12.96 -10.76 7.80
N LEU A 74 11.91 -10.63 8.62
CA LEU A 74 10.55 -10.42 8.12
C LEU A 74 10.47 -9.08 7.39
N PRO A 75 10.10 -9.04 6.10
CA PRO A 75 9.98 -7.78 5.38
C PRO A 75 8.89 -6.90 5.97
N VAL A 76 9.22 -5.64 6.22
CA VAL A 76 8.31 -4.60 6.69
C VAL A 76 8.38 -3.44 5.72
N TRP A 77 7.26 -3.17 5.04
CA TRP A 77 7.08 -2.03 4.13
C TRP A 77 6.44 -0.88 4.89
N LEU A 78 6.88 0.35 4.63
CA LEU A 78 6.23 1.52 5.19
C LEU A 78 5.15 2.04 4.23
N GLY A 79 3.89 1.94 4.66
CA GLY A 79 2.72 2.47 3.93
C GLY A 79 2.61 3.99 4.09
N VAL A 80 2.55 4.71 2.97
CA VAL A 80 2.50 6.17 2.95
C VAL A 80 1.41 6.67 1.99
N GLY A 81 0.75 7.78 2.36
CA GLY A 81 -0.28 8.41 1.52
C GLY A 81 0.22 9.65 0.78
N GLY A 82 0.91 10.59 1.45
CA GLY A 82 1.28 11.87 0.82
C GLY A 82 2.02 12.81 1.76
N THR A 83 2.29 12.39 3.00
CA THR A 83 3.00 13.21 3.99
C THR A 83 4.52 13.07 3.78
N PRO A 84 5.24 14.15 3.38
CA PRO A 84 6.68 14.08 3.06
C PRO A 84 7.53 13.44 4.17
N ALA A 85 7.25 13.75 5.44
CA ALA A 85 7.97 13.18 6.59
C ALA A 85 7.89 11.65 6.66
N SER A 86 6.82 11.03 6.15
CA SER A 86 6.69 9.56 6.10
C SER A 86 7.62 8.95 5.04
N PHE A 87 7.82 9.62 3.92
CA PHE A 87 8.76 9.20 2.87
C PHE A 87 10.21 9.32 3.36
N VAL A 88 10.55 10.44 4.01
CA VAL A 88 11.87 10.62 4.64
C VAL A 88 12.12 9.54 5.68
N ARG A 89 11.16 9.25 6.56
CA ARG A 89 11.27 8.21 7.59
C ARG A 89 11.55 6.83 6.96
N ALA A 90 10.82 6.44 5.91
CA ALA A 90 11.05 5.18 5.23
C ALA A 90 12.48 5.09 4.68
N GLY A 91 12.94 6.12 4.00
CA GLY A 91 14.30 6.21 3.45
C GLY A 91 15.36 6.14 4.54
N THR A 92 15.25 6.98 5.58
CA THR A 92 16.20 7.02 6.70
C THR A 92 16.31 5.68 7.44
N LEU A 93 15.23 4.91 7.52
CA LEU A 93 15.22 3.57 8.13
C LEU A 93 15.60 2.44 7.15
N GLY A 94 15.83 2.73 5.88
CA GLY A 94 16.08 1.72 4.85
C GLY A 94 14.92 0.73 4.65
N LEU A 95 13.69 1.16 4.97
CA LEU A 95 12.51 0.33 4.80
C LEU A 95 11.95 0.51 3.38
N PRO A 96 11.53 -0.57 2.71
CA PRO A 96 10.82 -0.46 1.44
C PRO A 96 9.53 0.35 1.61
N LEU A 97 9.21 1.15 0.61
CA LEU A 97 8.10 2.09 0.59
C LEU A 97 6.89 1.48 -0.12
N MET A 98 5.68 1.59 0.45
CA MET A 98 4.42 1.28 -0.21
C MET A 98 3.59 2.55 -0.33
N VAL A 99 3.51 3.10 -1.55
CA VAL A 99 2.76 4.34 -1.83
C VAL A 99 1.30 4.00 -2.08
N ALA A 100 0.39 4.53 -1.25
CA ALA A 100 -1.05 4.41 -1.44
C ALA A 100 -1.54 5.50 -2.41
N VAL A 101 -1.72 5.13 -3.68
CA VAL A 101 -2.24 6.00 -4.73
C VAL A 101 -3.72 5.70 -4.93
N ILE A 102 -4.56 6.33 -4.11
CA ILE A 102 -6.01 6.07 -4.07
C ILE A 102 -6.79 7.13 -4.85
N GLY A 103 -6.21 8.30 -5.05
CA GLY A 103 -6.82 9.43 -5.77
C GLY A 103 -5.75 10.33 -6.40
N GLY A 104 -6.17 11.22 -7.31
CA GLY A 104 -5.28 12.10 -8.05
C GLY A 104 -4.59 11.42 -9.23
N GLN A 105 -3.36 11.78 -9.47
CA GLN A 105 -2.50 11.22 -10.54
C GLN A 105 -1.22 10.65 -9.94
N THR A 106 -0.79 9.50 -10.42
CA THR A 106 0.41 8.81 -9.91
C THR A 106 1.66 9.68 -10.02
N ALA A 107 1.82 10.44 -11.09
CA ALA A 107 2.97 11.32 -11.30
C ALA A 107 3.15 12.37 -10.19
N SER A 108 2.07 12.79 -9.50
CA SER A 108 2.15 13.75 -8.40
C SER A 108 2.92 13.23 -7.18
N PHE A 109 3.11 11.92 -7.05
CA PHE A 109 3.89 11.29 -5.99
C PHE A 109 5.39 11.20 -6.31
N ARG A 110 5.81 11.48 -7.55
CA ARG A 110 7.22 11.38 -7.97
C ARG A 110 8.18 12.19 -7.07
N PRO A 111 7.92 13.46 -6.75
CA PRO A 111 8.81 14.22 -5.87
C PRO A 111 8.95 13.59 -4.48
N LEU A 112 7.90 12.97 -3.96
CA LEU A 112 7.93 12.29 -2.67
C LEU A 112 8.73 10.99 -2.71
N VAL A 113 8.63 10.23 -3.81
CA VAL A 113 9.44 9.03 -4.04
C VAL A 113 10.92 9.39 -4.20
N ASP A 114 11.22 10.49 -4.90
CA ASP A 114 12.59 10.98 -5.01
C ASP A 114 13.16 11.44 -3.66
N LEU A 115 12.32 12.08 -2.82
CA LEU A 115 12.67 12.42 -1.44
C LEU A 115 12.99 11.18 -0.58
N TYR A 116 12.22 10.10 -0.73
CA TYR A 116 12.47 8.81 -0.09
C TYR A 116 13.85 8.24 -0.49
N ARG A 117 14.10 8.17 -1.81
CA ARG A 117 15.37 7.65 -2.34
C ARG A 117 16.56 8.47 -1.86
N GLU A 118 16.43 9.78 -1.87
CA GLU A 118 17.49 10.69 -1.40
C GLU A 118 17.75 10.54 0.11
N ALA A 119 16.69 10.44 0.94
CA ALA A 119 16.83 10.20 2.37
C ALA A 119 17.56 8.87 2.65
N GLY A 120 17.19 7.81 1.91
CA GLY A 120 17.83 6.50 2.03
C GLY A 120 19.31 6.52 1.60
N ARG A 121 19.60 7.16 0.48
CA ARG A 121 21.00 7.34 0.01
C ARG A 121 21.86 8.08 1.05
N ARG A 122 21.32 9.15 1.64
CA ARG A 122 22.01 9.90 2.72
C ARG A 122 22.22 9.06 3.98
N ALA A 123 21.30 8.14 4.26
CA ALA A 123 21.44 7.20 5.38
C ALA A 123 22.37 6.00 5.08
N GLY A 124 22.95 5.91 3.87
CA GLY A 124 23.91 4.88 3.48
C GLY A 124 23.32 3.62 2.89
N PHE A 125 22.02 3.61 2.54
CA PHE A 125 21.37 2.47 1.89
C PHE A 125 21.60 2.46 0.38
N SER A 126 21.79 1.26 -0.19
CA SER A 126 21.92 1.09 -1.64
C SER A 126 20.56 1.24 -2.35
N PRO A 127 20.53 1.64 -3.64
CA PRO A 127 19.30 1.71 -4.42
C PRO A 127 18.48 0.43 -4.39
N ASP A 128 19.11 -0.74 -4.42
CA ASP A 128 18.44 -2.05 -4.40
C ASP A 128 17.69 -2.35 -3.09
N GLN A 129 18.05 -1.68 -2.00
CA GLN A 129 17.35 -1.77 -0.73
C GLN A 129 16.14 -0.83 -0.67
N LEU A 130 16.18 0.27 -1.43
CA LEU A 130 15.16 1.31 -1.42
C LEU A 130 14.03 1.01 -2.40
N LYS A 131 13.36 -0.11 -2.19
CA LYS A 131 12.27 -0.58 -3.05
C LYS A 131 11.02 0.27 -2.93
N VAL A 132 10.31 0.43 -4.04
CA VAL A 132 9.06 1.17 -4.15
C VAL A 132 7.93 0.24 -4.55
N GLY A 133 6.89 0.18 -3.74
CA GLY A 133 5.62 -0.45 -4.05
C GLY A 133 4.54 0.60 -4.33
N LEU A 134 3.59 0.26 -5.17
CA LEU A 134 2.38 1.04 -5.43
C LEU A 134 1.16 0.23 -5.02
N HIS A 135 0.29 0.84 -4.22
CA HIS A 135 -1.00 0.31 -3.82
C HIS A 135 -2.11 1.17 -4.40
N SER A 136 -2.97 0.58 -5.21
CA SER A 136 -4.12 1.25 -5.84
C SER A 136 -5.36 0.38 -5.82
N PRO A 137 -6.57 0.98 -5.83
CA PRO A 137 -7.77 0.23 -6.16
C PRO A 137 -7.63 -0.35 -7.56
N GLY A 138 -7.95 -1.64 -7.71
CA GLY A 138 -7.75 -2.33 -8.98
C GLY A 138 -8.60 -3.58 -9.12
N TYR A 139 -8.90 -3.94 -10.37
CA TYR A 139 -9.65 -5.13 -10.74
C TYR A 139 -9.34 -5.53 -12.19
N VAL A 140 -9.14 -6.81 -12.42
CA VAL A 140 -8.86 -7.36 -13.75
C VAL A 140 -10.01 -8.29 -14.16
N ALA A 141 -10.61 -8.03 -15.33
CA ALA A 141 -11.60 -8.89 -15.96
C ALA A 141 -11.15 -9.29 -17.38
N GLU A 142 -11.95 -10.12 -18.08
CA GLU A 142 -11.58 -10.58 -19.43
C GLU A 142 -11.50 -9.42 -20.44
N THR A 143 -12.37 -8.42 -20.30
CA THR A 143 -12.38 -7.21 -21.15
C THR A 143 -12.49 -5.94 -20.31
N ASN A 144 -12.18 -4.79 -20.92
CA ASN A 144 -12.32 -3.49 -20.27
C ASN A 144 -13.77 -3.19 -19.91
N GLU A 145 -14.70 -3.51 -20.82
CA GLU A 145 -16.13 -3.29 -20.65
C GLU A 145 -16.65 -4.08 -19.45
N GLN A 146 -16.26 -5.36 -19.34
CA GLN A 146 -16.62 -6.21 -18.21
C GLN A 146 -16.04 -5.66 -16.91
N ALA A 147 -14.77 -5.27 -16.90
CA ALA A 147 -14.12 -4.72 -15.71
C ALA A 147 -14.84 -3.46 -15.20
N ILE A 148 -15.24 -2.58 -16.10
CA ILE A 148 -15.98 -1.34 -15.78
C ILE A 148 -17.38 -1.68 -15.25
N ALA A 149 -18.11 -2.58 -15.92
CA ALA A 149 -19.45 -2.98 -15.54
C ALA A 149 -19.49 -3.63 -14.16
N ASP A 150 -18.50 -4.46 -13.83
CA ASP A 150 -18.39 -5.12 -12.53
C ASP A 150 -17.99 -4.16 -11.41
N TYR A 151 -17.02 -3.29 -11.66
CA TYR A 151 -16.37 -2.51 -10.62
C TYR A 151 -17.08 -1.20 -10.29
N TYR A 152 -17.60 -0.49 -11.29
CA TYR A 152 -18.14 0.86 -11.12
C TYR A 152 -19.28 0.95 -10.10
N PRO A 153 -20.32 0.08 -10.13
CA PRO A 153 -21.48 0.23 -9.26
C PRO A 153 -21.10 0.25 -7.78
N GLY A 154 -20.38 -0.76 -7.31
CA GLY A 154 -19.98 -0.88 -5.91
C GLY A 154 -18.93 0.17 -5.51
N TYR A 155 -18.02 0.50 -6.41
CA TYR A 155 -17.05 1.59 -6.19
C TYR A 155 -17.77 2.93 -5.99
N ALA A 156 -18.70 3.27 -6.86
CA ALA A 156 -19.46 4.52 -6.78
C ALA A 156 -20.30 4.59 -5.50
N GLU A 157 -20.96 3.49 -5.12
CA GLU A 157 -21.74 3.41 -3.88
C GLU A 157 -20.87 3.64 -2.65
N LEU A 158 -19.79 2.87 -2.50
CA LEU A 158 -18.88 2.97 -1.35
C LEU A 158 -18.30 4.38 -1.20
N TRP A 159 -17.72 4.90 -2.28
CA TRP A 159 -17.06 6.20 -2.22
C TRP A 159 -18.03 7.37 -2.11
N THR A 160 -19.27 7.24 -2.60
CA THR A 160 -20.33 8.22 -2.36
C THR A 160 -20.78 8.21 -0.90
N LYS A 161 -20.91 7.01 -0.29
CA LYS A 161 -21.24 6.86 1.13
C LYS A 161 -20.17 7.48 2.02
N LEU A 162 -18.90 7.09 1.83
CA LEU A 162 -17.76 7.67 2.56
C LEU A 162 -17.63 9.19 2.33
N GLY A 163 -17.93 9.64 1.11
CA GLY A 163 -17.87 11.05 0.75
C GLY A 163 -18.86 11.90 1.53
N ARG A 164 -20.06 11.40 1.82
CA ARG A 164 -21.07 12.13 2.62
C ARG A 164 -20.54 12.49 4.01
N GLU A 165 -19.80 11.58 4.64
CA GLU A 165 -19.22 11.79 5.97
C GLU A 165 -18.06 12.81 5.94
N ARG A 166 -17.42 12.98 4.79
CA ARG A 166 -16.22 13.81 4.59
C ARG A 166 -16.45 15.07 3.74
N GLY A 167 -17.70 15.34 3.37
CA GLY A 167 -18.04 16.50 2.53
C GLY A 167 -17.58 16.40 1.08
N TRP A 168 -17.35 15.19 0.55
CA TRP A 168 -16.96 14.98 -0.85
C TRP A 168 -18.18 14.82 -1.76
N PRO A 169 -18.10 15.27 -3.02
CA PRO A 169 -19.17 15.03 -3.97
C PRO A 169 -19.32 13.57 -4.33
N PRO A 170 -20.52 13.12 -4.75
CA PRO A 170 -20.78 11.78 -5.21
C PRO A 170 -19.84 11.37 -6.36
N VAL A 171 -19.58 10.06 -6.47
CA VAL A 171 -18.81 9.50 -7.59
C VAL A 171 -19.75 9.33 -8.77
N THR A 172 -19.57 10.15 -9.80
CA THR A 172 -20.28 10.05 -11.08
C THR A 172 -19.53 9.14 -12.05
N GLN A 173 -20.23 8.63 -13.08
CA GLN A 173 -19.60 7.88 -14.17
C GLN A 173 -18.45 8.67 -14.83
N SER A 174 -18.63 9.96 -15.06
CA SER A 174 -17.59 10.82 -15.65
C SER A 174 -16.33 10.88 -14.76
N LYS A 175 -16.50 11.03 -13.45
CA LYS A 175 -15.39 11.00 -12.48
C LYS A 175 -14.70 9.64 -12.49
N PHE A 176 -15.47 8.55 -12.48
CA PHE A 176 -14.91 7.21 -12.55
C PHE A 176 -14.14 6.98 -13.86
N ASN A 177 -14.68 7.41 -15.01
CA ASN A 177 -14.01 7.30 -16.30
C ASN A 177 -12.67 8.06 -16.32
N ALA A 178 -12.60 9.23 -15.70
CA ALA A 178 -11.33 9.95 -15.54
C ALA A 178 -10.32 9.19 -14.67
N LEU A 179 -10.78 8.47 -13.63
CA LEU A 179 -9.91 7.69 -12.75
C LEU A 179 -9.38 6.40 -13.41
N ILE A 180 -10.15 5.78 -14.32
CA ILE A 180 -9.69 4.60 -15.09
C ILE A 180 -8.92 4.98 -16.36
N ALA A 181 -8.94 6.25 -16.78
CA ALA A 181 -8.16 6.72 -17.94
C ALA A 181 -6.66 6.43 -17.75
N PRO A 182 -5.84 6.47 -18.81
CA PRO A 182 -4.42 6.12 -18.73
C PRO A 182 -3.64 6.79 -17.61
N GLU A 183 -3.93 8.07 -17.32
CA GLU A 183 -3.28 8.87 -16.28
C GLU A 183 -3.95 8.77 -14.91
N GLY A 184 -5.14 8.17 -14.86
CA GLY A 184 -5.91 8.01 -13.62
C GLY A 184 -5.37 6.90 -12.74
N VAL A 185 -5.75 6.90 -11.47
CA VAL A 185 -5.18 6.00 -10.45
C VAL A 185 -5.80 4.61 -10.40
N LEU A 186 -7.05 4.43 -10.88
CA LEU A 186 -7.72 3.13 -10.80
C LEU A 186 -7.16 2.15 -11.83
N VAL A 187 -6.70 1.01 -11.36
CA VAL A 187 -6.11 -0.04 -12.19
C VAL A 187 -7.18 -1.08 -12.51
N VAL A 188 -8.14 -0.70 -13.38
CA VAL A 188 -9.33 -1.50 -13.73
C VAL A 188 -9.37 -1.71 -15.24
N GLY A 189 -9.44 -2.97 -15.69
CA GLY A 189 -9.47 -3.29 -17.13
C GLY A 189 -9.12 -4.72 -17.46
N SER A 190 -8.88 -4.98 -18.76
CA SER A 190 -8.33 -6.26 -19.23
C SER A 190 -6.85 -6.42 -18.81
N PRO A 191 -6.30 -7.63 -18.85
CA PRO A 191 -4.89 -7.86 -18.54
C PRO A 191 -3.94 -6.96 -19.34
N GLU A 192 -4.20 -6.76 -20.63
CA GLU A 192 -3.38 -5.94 -21.53
C GLU A 192 -3.45 -4.46 -21.14
N HIS A 193 -4.65 -3.93 -20.95
CA HIS A 193 -4.86 -2.56 -20.51
C HIS A 193 -4.20 -2.27 -19.17
N VAL A 194 -4.35 -3.19 -18.21
CA VAL A 194 -3.74 -3.08 -16.89
C VAL A 194 -2.22 -3.15 -16.98
N ALA A 195 -1.64 -4.04 -17.81
CA ALA A 195 -0.20 -4.12 -18.00
C ALA A 195 0.40 -2.81 -18.49
N GLU A 196 -0.21 -2.20 -19.53
CA GLU A 196 0.22 -0.90 -20.05
C GLU A 196 0.13 0.19 -18.98
N LYS A 197 -0.96 0.20 -18.19
CA LYS A 197 -1.17 1.19 -17.14
C LYS A 197 -0.16 1.04 -16.01
N LEU A 198 0.18 -0.19 -15.60
CA LEU A 198 1.21 -0.44 -14.60
C LEU A 198 2.60 0.01 -15.09
N ALA A 199 2.91 -0.19 -16.37
CA ALA A 199 4.16 0.30 -16.95
C ALA A 199 4.26 1.85 -16.87
N ARG A 200 3.18 2.56 -17.20
CA ARG A 200 3.10 4.04 -17.09
C ARG A 200 3.23 4.49 -15.62
N HIS A 201 2.57 3.82 -14.69
CA HIS A 201 2.71 4.12 -13.27
C HIS A 201 4.13 3.89 -12.76
N SER A 202 4.79 2.83 -13.22
CA SER A 202 6.19 2.56 -12.88
C SER A 202 7.11 3.66 -13.41
N GLU A 203 6.96 4.05 -14.66
CA GLU A 203 7.73 5.15 -15.28
C GLU A 203 7.50 6.48 -14.53
N ALA A 204 6.24 6.82 -14.25
CA ALA A 204 5.88 8.04 -13.53
C ALA A 204 6.56 8.15 -12.16
N LEU A 205 6.76 7.02 -11.44
CA LEU A 205 7.44 6.98 -10.14
C LEU A 205 8.95 6.71 -10.23
N GLY A 206 9.49 6.52 -11.45
CA GLY A 206 10.91 6.20 -11.66
C GLY A 206 11.28 4.79 -11.23
N GLY A 207 10.40 3.83 -11.48
CA GLY A 207 10.53 2.42 -11.15
C GLY A 207 9.68 2.01 -9.95
N VAL A 208 8.96 0.90 -10.10
CA VAL A 208 8.13 0.27 -9.06
C VAL A 208 8.47 -1.22 -9.00
N ASP A 209 8.83 -1.70 -7.81
CA ASP A 209 9.20 -3.10 -7.57
C ASP A 209 7.99 -3.99 -7.27
N ARG A 210 6.87 -3.41 -6.84
CA ARG A 210 5.68 -4.15 -6.43
C ARG A 210 4.40 -3.37 -6.69
N PHE A 211 3.39 -4.06 -7.22
CA PHE A 211 2.02 -3.56 -7.30
C PHE A 211 1.11 -4.37 -6.38
N THR A 212 0.19 -3.69 -5.70
CA THR A 212 -0.88 -4.30 -4.91
C THR A 212 -2.21 -3.69 -5.28
N PHE A 213 -3.23 -4.53 -5.49
CA PHE A 213 -4.57 -4.10 -5.85
C PHE A 213 -5.50 -4.21 -4.65
N GLN A 214 -6.20 -3.12 -4.34
CA GLN A 214 -7.32 -3.15 -3.43
C GLN A 214 -8.58 -3.50 -4.23
N MET A 215 -9.05 -4.74 -4.12
CA MET A 215 -10.18 -5.26 -4.89
C MET A 215 -11.51 -5.22 -4.13
N ASP A 216 -11.47 -5.16 -2.80
CA ASP A 216 -12.61 -5.31 -1.89
C ASP A 216 -13.49 -4.06 -1.76
N ASN A 217 -13.11 -2.96 -2.40
CA ASN A 217 -13.78 -1.67 -2.29
C ASN A 217 -14.86 -1.42 -3.36
N ALA A 218 -15.27 -2.44 -4.11
CA ALA A 218 -16.28 -2.35 -5.17
C ALA A 218 -17.44 -3.33 -4.98
N GLY A 219 -17.55 -4.01 -3.83
CA GLY A 219 -18.63 -4.95 -3.55
C GLY A 219 -18.68 -6.18 -4.47
N LEU A 220 -17.53 -6.55 -5.04
CA LEU A 220 -17.41 -7.70 -5.94
C LEU A 220 -17.74 -9.02 -5.24
N SER A 221 -18.35 -9.95 -5.96
CA SER A 221 -18.58 -11.31 -5.48
C SER A 221 -17.27 -12.08 -5.30
N HIS A 222 -17.29 -13.12 -4.48
CA HIS A 222 -16.14 -14.01 -4.29
C HIS A 222 -15.65 -14.62 -5.61
N GLN A 223 -16.58 -14.99 -6.50
CA GLN A 223 -16.25 -15.55 -7.82
C GLN A 223 -15.54 -14.55 -8.72
N GLN A 224 -15.98 -13.29 -8.75
CA GLN A 224 -15.32 -12.21 -9.49
C GLN A 224 -13.91 -11.95 -8.95
N LEU A 225 -13.74 -11.94 -7.63
CA LEU A 225 -12.42 -11.76 -7.01
C LEU A 225 -11.47 -12.91 -7.35
N LEU A 226 -11.93 -14.17 -7.26
CA LEU A 226 -11.12 -15.33 -7.64
C LEU A 226 -10.74 -15.29 -9.12
N ARG A 227 -11.70 -14.97 -10.01
CA ARG A 227 -11.40 -14.87 -11.45
C ARG A 227 -10.39 -13.76 -11.75
N SER A 228 -10.49 -12.62 -11.08
CA SER A 228 -9.50 -11.54 -11.22
C SER A 228 -8.10 -11.99 -10.77
N ILE A 229 -7.99 -12.73 -9.67
CA ILE A 229 -6.70 -13.29 -9.20
C ILE A 229 -6.11 -14.26 -10.21
N GLU A 230 -6.93 -15.14 -10.81
CA GLU A 230 -6.50 -16.05 -11.87
C GLU A 230 -5.97 -15.29 -13.08
N LEU A 231 -6.72 -14.29 -13.59
CA LEU A 231 -6.30 -13.45 -14.72
C LEU A 231 -5.00 -12.69 -14.44
N ILE A 232 -4.82 -12.21 -13.21
CA ILE A 232 -3.55 -11.60 -12.80
C ILE A 232 -2.40 -12.62 -12.89
N GLY A 233 -2.61 -13.83 -12.36
CA GLY A 233 -1.59 -14.88 -12.37
C GLY A 233 -1.25 -15.39 -13.78
N GLU A 234 -2.28 -15.69 -14.57
CA GLU A 234 -2.13 -16.39 -15.85
C GLU A 234 -1.84 -15.47 -17.03
N LYS A 235 -2.37 -14.24 -17.01
CA LYS A 235 -2.27 -13.30 -18.14
C LYS A 235 -1.45 -12.06 -17.80
N LEU A 236 -1.80 -11.33 -16.74
CA LEU A 236 -1.17 -10.05 -16.42
C LEU A 236 0.32 -10.17 -16.06
N ILE A 237 0.67 -11.09 -15.15
CA ILE A 237 2.08 -11.29 -14.74
C ILE A 237 2.99 -11.64 -15.91
N PRO A 238 2.63 -12.56 -16.84
CA PRO A 238 3.43 -12.81 -18.03
C PRO A 238 3.62 -11.59 -18.94
N LEU A 239 2.58 -10.75 -19.11
CA LEU A 239 2.68 -9.51 -19.89
C LEU A 239 3.68 -8.52 -19.28
N ILE A 240 3.61 -8.34 -17.96
CA ILE A 240 4.55 -7.45 -17.25
C ILE A 240 6.00 -7.95 -17.40
N LYS A 241 6.24 -9.25 -17.22
CA LYS A 241 7.58 -9.86 -17.32
C LYS A 241 8.17 -9.78 -18.73
N LYS A 242 7.32 -9.76 -19.77
CA LYS A 242 7.78 -9.62 -21.16
C LYS A 242 8.24 -8.20 -21.48
N ASN A 243 7.69 -7.21 -20.76
CA ASN A 243 7.93 -5.78 -21.01
C ASN A 243 8.95 -5.18 -20.02
N ALA A 244 9.46 -5.95 -19.05
CA ALA A 244 10.48 -5.57 -18.07
C ALA A 244 11.87 -5.99 -18.55
#